data_1edcc3045c1b41c54f0fe33caea709fa
#
_entry.id   1edcc3045c1b41c54f0fe33caea709fa
#
_cell.length_a   1.000
_cell.length_b   1.000
_cell.length_c   1.000
_cell.angle_alpha   90.00
_cell.angle_beta   90.00
_cell.angle_gamma   90.00
#
_symmetry.space_group_name_H-M   'P 1'
#
loop_
_entity.id
_entity.type
_entity.pdbx_description
1 polymer ?
#
loop_
_entity_poly.entity_id
_entity_poly.type
_entity_poly.pdbx_seq_one_letter_code
_entity_poly.pdbx_strand_id
1 'polypeptide(L)'
;MGILKRFTDIMSANMNALLDKAEDPAKMIDQYVRDLERDLGSVKAETASIMAEERRTKRELDECKEMIEKLTSYAEKALLLGNEKDAKTFLEKKGEYTKKESMLLQTYELAKANAQKCKKCMIN
;
A
#
# COMPACT_ATOMS: atom_id res chain seq x y z
N MET A 1 -20.89 -7.04 1.96
CA MET A 1 -20.40 -8.17 2.78
C MET A 1 -18.87 -8.19 2.78
N GLY A 2 -18.29 -8.36 3.93
CA GLY A 2 -16.85 -8.42 4.07
C GLY A 2 -16.26 -9.79 3.75
N ILE A 3 -14.98 -9.80 3.46
CA ILE A 3 -14.20 -11.03 3.23
C ILE A 3 -14.29 -11.97 4.43
N LEU A 4 -14.22 -11.43 5.64
CA LEU A 4 -14.30 -12.23 6.87
C LEU A 4 -15.63 -12.95 7.00
N LYS A 5 -16.73 -12.31 6.66
CA LYS A 5 -18.05 -12.93 6.71
C LYS A 5 -18.17 -14.04 5.69
N ARG A 6 -17.73 -13.81 4.44
CA ARG A 6 -17.72 -14.83 3.40
C ARG A 6 -16.88 -16.03 3.78
N PHE A 7 -15.70 -15.77 4.34
CA PHE A 7 -14.79 -16.82 4.80
C PHE A 7 -15.44 -17.64 5.91
N THR A 8 -16.06 -16.99 6.89
CA THR A 8 -16.74 -17.64 7.99
C THR A 8 -17.90 -18.51 7.48
N ASP A 9 -18.69 -17.98 6.55
CA ASP A 9 -19.82 -18.71 5.97
C ASP A 9 -19.36 -19.99 5.24
N ILE A 10 -18.30 -19.87 4.43
CA ILE A 10 -17.74 -21.01 3.69
C ILE A 10 -17.16 -22.04 4.65
N MET A 11 -16.42 -21.61 5.66
CA MET A 11 -15.82 -22.51 6.63
C MET A 11 -16.86 -23.20 7.50
N SER A 12 -17.92 -22.50 7.88
CA SER A 12 -19.03 -23.12 8.66
C SER A 12 -19.71 -24.22 7.88
N ALA A 13 -19.99 -24.00 6.61
CA ALA A 13 -20.63 -25.02 5.75
C ALA A 13 -19.73 -26.25 5.58
N ASN A 14 -18.44 -26.03 5.32
CA ASN A 14 -17.47 -27.12 5.18
C ASN A 14 -17.25 -27.86 6.49
N MET A 15 -17.22 -27.14 7.61
CA MET A 15 -17.03 -27.72 8.93
C MET A 15 -18.18 -28.69 9.29
N ASN A 16 -19.41 -28.28 9.05
CA ASN A 16 -20.58 -29.14 9.31
C ASN A 16 -20.50 -30.46 8.52
N ALA A 17 -20.17 -30.37 7.23
CA ALA A 17 -20.02 -31.55 6.38
C ALA A 17 -18.88 -32.47 6.84
N LEU A 18 -17.78 -31.89 7.29
CA LEU A 18 -16.61 -32.64 7.75
C LEU A 18 -16.84 -33.25 9.13
N LEU A 19 -17.55 -32.57 10.03
CA LEU A 19 -17.86 -33.08 11.36
C LEU A 19 -18.72 -34.33 11.29
N ASP A 20 -19.64 -34.41 10.33
CA ASP A 20 -20.51 -35.57 10.12
C ASP A 20 -19.71 -36.82 9.75
N LYS A 21 -18.52 -36.64 9.13
CA LYS A 21 -17.66 -37.73 8.67
C LYS A 21 -16.45 -38.00 9.57
N ALA A 22 -16.22 -37.14 10.54
CA ALA A 22 -14.99 -37.19 11.35
C ALA A 22 -15.08 -38.24 12.45
N GLU A 23 -13.98 -38.96 12.64
CA GLU A 23 -13.84 -39.94 13.76
C GLU A 23 -13.55 -39.20 15.07
N ASP A 24 -12.81 -38.05 15.00
CA ASP A 24 -12.46 -37.22 16.14
C ASP A 24 -12.79 -35.74 15.85
N PRO A 25 -14.05 -35.33 16.10
CA PRO A 25 -14.46 -33.95 15.84
C PRO A 25 -13.67 -32.89 16.60
N ALA A 26 -13.28 -33.16 17.86
CA ALA A 26 -12.52 -32.20 18.68
C ALA A 26 -11.17 -31.89 18.06
N LYS A 27 -10.48 -32.94 17.60
CA LYS A 27 -9.17 -32.77 16.96
C LYS A 27 -9.29 -32.01 15.65
N MET A 28 -10.34 -32.27 14.89
CA MET A 28 -10.61 -31.57 13.64
C MET A 28 -10.89 -30.08 13.86
N ILE A 29 -11.69 -29.76 14.88
CA ILE A 29 -11.98 -28.35 15.25
C ILE A 29 -10.68 -27.62 15.63
N ASP A 30 -9.84 -28.26 16.44
CA ASP A 30 -8.54 -27.68 16.82
C ASP A 30 -7.68 -27.36 15.60
N GLN A 31 -7.66 -28.25 14.62
CA GLN A 31 -6.90 -28.04 13.38
C GLN A 31 -7.47 -26.88 12.58
N TYR A 32 -8.79 -26.77 12.48
CA TYR A 32 -9.43 -25.66 11.79
C TYR A 32 -9.14 -24.32 12.46
N VAL A 33 -9.17 -24.29 13.79
CA VAL A 33 -8.86 -23.06 14.55
C VAL A 33 -7.43 -22.62 14.27
N ARG A 34 -6.49 -23.55 14.25
CA ARG A 34 -5.08 -23.23 13.94
C ARG A 34 -4.91 -22.70 12.52
N ASP A 35 -5.60 -23.32 11.57
CA ASP A 35 -5.56 -22.88 10.16
C ASP A 35 -6.16 -21.48 10.01
N LEU A 36 -7.25 -21.18 10.70
CA LEU A 36 -7.89 -19.88 10.72
C LEU A 36 -6.97 -18.80 11.31
N GLU A 37 -6.32 -19.12 12.43
CA GLU A 37 -5.38 -18.21 13.08
C GLU A 37 -4.20 -17.88 12.16
N ARG A 38 -3.67 -18.90 11.47
CA ARG A 38 -2.58 -18.72 10.53
C ARG A 38 -3.01 -17.85 9.34
N ASP A 39 -4.18 -18.14 8.77
CA ASP A 39 -4.70 -17.38 7.63
C ASP A 39 -5.00 -15.94 8.02
N LEU A 40 -5.56 -15.72 9.20
CA LEU A 40 -5.81 -14.37 9.72
C LEU A 40 -4.49 -13.60 9.90
N GLY A 41 -3.46 -14.29 10.41
CA GLY A 41 -2.12 -13.71 10.54
C GLY A 41 -1.56 -13.27 9.19
N SER A 42 -1.72 -14.11 8.15
CA SER A 42 -1.29 -13.79 6.79
C SER A 42 -2.02 -12.57 6.24
N VAL A 43 -3.34 -12.49 6.43
CA VAL A 43 -4.16 -11.36 5.98
C VAL A 43 -3.72 -10.08 6.68
N LYS A 44 -3.47 -10.13 7.99
CA LYS A 44 -2.99 -8.97 8.75
C LYS A 44 -1.63 -8.49 8.24
N ALA A 45 -0.71 -9.43 7.95
CA ALA A 45 0.61 -9.10 7.44
C ALA A 45 0.54 -8.45 6.05
N GLU A 46 -0.30 -8.99 5.16
CA GLU A 46 -0.53 -8.41 3.84
C GLU A 46 -1.13 -7.01 3.93
N THR A 47 -2.12 -6.83 4.80
CA THR A 47 -2.74 -5.52 5.04
C THR A 47 -1.72 -4.50 5.52
N ALA A 48 -0.89 -4.88 6.49
CA ALA A 48 0.17 -4.01 7.00
C ALA A 48 1.16 -3.63 5.90
N SER A 49 1.53 -4.58 5.04
CA SER A 49 2.43 -4.35 3.91
C SER A 49 1.82 -3.35 2.91
N ILE A 50 0.55 -3.51 2.57
CA ILE A 50 -0.16 -2.62 1.65
C ILE A 50 -0.23 -1.20 2.22
N MET A 51 -0.52 -1.06 3.50
CA MET A 51 -0.58 0.24 4.15
C MET A 51 0.79 0.91 4.27
N ALA A 52 1.84 0.11 4.52
CA ALA A 52 3.21 0.60 4.54
C ALA A 52 3.64 1.11 3.15
N GLU A 53 3.24 0.43 2.09
CA GLU A 53 3.51 0.83 0.71
C GLU A 53 2.84 2.17 0.38
N GLU A 54 1.60 2.37 0.81
CA GLU A 54 0.91 3.67 0.65
C GLU A 54 1.69 4.79 1.33
N ARG A 55 2.13 4.57 2.56
CA ARG A 55 2.88 5.57 3.33
C ARG A 55 4.24 5.85 2.69
N ARG A 56 4.93 4.80 2.24
CA ARG A 56 6.24 4.92 1.61
C ARG A 56 6.14 5.73 0.32
N THR A 57 5.19 5.40 -0.54
CA THR A 57 5.01 6.10 -1.81
C THR A 57 4.60 7.55 -1.61
N LYS A 58 3.75 7.81 -0.61
CA LYS A 58 3.37 9.20 -0.27
C LYS A 58 4.57 10.01 0.18
N ARG A 59 5.43 9.43 1.02
CA ARG A 59 6.63 10.10 1.50
C ARG A 59 7.59 10.42 0.34
N GLU A 60 7.82 9.46 -0.55
CA GLU A 60 8.67 9.66 -1.72
C GLU A 60 8.12 10.76 -2.63
N LEU A 61 6.79 10.78 -2.82
CA LEU A 61 6.12 11.81 -3.61
C LEU A 61 6.31 13.19 -2.97
N ASP A 62 6.10 13.31 -1.67
CA ASP A 62 6.25 14.57 -0.94
C ASP A 62 7.71 15.07 -0.98
N GLU A 63 8.68 14.17 -0.81
CA GLU A 63 10.09 14.51 -0.92
C GLU A 63 10.45 15.00 -2.32
N CYS A 64 9.87 14.38 -3.35
CA CYS A 64 10.07 14.78 -4.74
C CYS A 64 9.51 16.19 -4.99
N LYS A 65 8.31 16.48 -4.48
CA LYS A 65 7.69 17.82 -4.58
C LYS A 65 8.53 18.87 -3.89
N GLU A 66 9.04 18.56 -2.70
CA GLU A 66 9.94 19.46 -1.96
C GLU A 66 11.20 19.77 -2.76
N MET A 67 11.79 18.76 -3.39
CA MET A 67 12.98 18.95 -4.21
C MET A 67 12.69 19.84 -5.41
N ILE A 68 11.52 19.69 -6.04
CA ILE A 68 11.10 20.53 -7.16
C ILE A 68 11.00 21.99 -6.71
N GLU A 69 10.42 22.25 -5.55
CA GLU A 69 10.33 23.61 -4.99
C GLU A 69 11.70 24.19 -4.71
N LYS A 70 12.61 23.41 -4.14
CA LYS A 70 13.99 23.85 -3.87
C LYS A 70 14.73 24.18 -5.16
N LEU A 71 14.63 23.34 -6.17
CA LEU A 71 15.28 23.56 -7.47
C LEU A 71 14.73 24.79 -8.16
N THR A 72 13.43 25.02 -8.06
CA THR A 72 12.81 26.25 -8.59
C THR A 72 13.38 27.47 -7.92
N SER A 73 13.48 27.46 -6.59
CA SER A 73 14.04 28.56 -5.81
C SER A 73 15.51 28.81 -6.15
N TYR A 74 16.31 27.76 -6.27
CA TYR A 74 17.72 27.89 -6.63
C TYR A 74 17.89 28.44 -8.05
N ALA A 75 17.06 28.02 -9.00
CA ALA A 75 17.08 28.54 -10.36
C ALA A 75 16.76 30.02 -10.39
N GLU A 76 15.74 30.47 -9.64
CA GLU A 76 15.37 31.88 -9.52
C GLU A 76 16.51 32.71 -8.95
N LYS A 77 17.13 32.20 -7.87
CA LYS A 77 18.28 32.88 -7.26
C LYS A 77 19.46 32.99 -8.22
N ALA A 78 19.75 31.94 -8.96
CA ALA A 78 20.82 31.92 -9.95
C ALA A 78 20.58 32.94 -11.06
N LEU A 79 19.33 33.08 -11.53
CA LEU A 79 18.95 34.06 -12.54
C LEU A 79 19.12 35.51 -12.01
N LEU A 80 18.72 35.75 -10.75
CA LEU A 80 18.88 37.07 -10.13
C LEU A 80 20.33 37.46 -9.98
N LEU A 81 21.21 36.48 -9.78
CA LEU A 81 22.67 36.71 -9.69
C LEU A 81 23.35 36.77 -11.06
N GLY A 82 22.60 36.61 -12.13
CA GLY A 82 23.13 36.62 -13.49
C GLY A 82 23.84 35.34 -13.91
N ASN A 83 23.71 34.27 -13.14
CA ASN A 83 24.35 32.99 -13.43
C ASN A 83 23.42 32.09 -14.23
N GLU A 84 23.35 32.34 -15.55
CA GLU A 84 22.44 31.59 -16.45
C GLU A 84 22.80 30.11 -16.54
N LYS A 85 24.08 29.77 -16.46
CA LYS A 85 24.55 28.38 -16.55
C LYS A 85 24.03 27.53 -15.40
N ASP A 86 24.13 28.03 -14.16
CA ASP A 86 23.64 27.35 -12.98
C ASP A 86 22.11 27.26 -13.00
N ALA A 87 21.43 28.36 -13.42
CA ALA A 87 20.00 28.38 -13.55
C ALA A 87 19.52 27.29 -14.51
N LYS A 88 20.18 27.11 -15.64
CA LYS A 88 19.86 26.09 -16.63
C LYS A 88 20.06 24.69 -16.04
N THR A 89 21.12 24.47 -15.31
CA THR A 89 21.40 23.19 -14.63
C THR A 89 20.29 22.84 -13.63
N PHE A 90 19.87 23.81 -12.82
CA PHE A 90 18.78 23.59 -11.85
C PHE A 90 17.45 23.29 -12.54
N LEU A 91 17.15 23.97 -13.65
CA LEU A 91 15.92 23.73 -14.42
C LEU A 91 15.92 22.35 -15.08
N GLU A 92 17.08 21.88 -15.55
CA GLU A 92 17.22 20.53 -16.11
C GLU A 92 16.94 19.47 -15.05
N LYS A 93 17.51 19.65 -13.85
CA LYS A 93 17.24 18.75 -12.70
C LYS A 93 15.78 18.79 -12.29
N LYS A 94 15.18 19.97 -12.29
CA LYS A 94 13.76 20.14 -12.00
C LYS A 94 12.91 19.32 -12.98
N GLY A 95 13.27 19.32 -14.26
CA GLY A 95 12.59 18.54 -15.29
C GLY A 95 12.64 17.04 -15.00
N GLU A 96 13.80 16.54 -14.55
CA GLU A 96 13.97 15.14 -14.16
C GLU A 96 13.08 14.78 -12.97
N TYR A 97 13.05 15.63 -11.95
CA TYR A 97 12.21 15.40 -10.77
C TYR A 97 10.73 15.55 -11.10
N THR A 98 10.36 16.39 -12.05
CA THR A 98 8.96 16.50 -12.49
C THR A 98 8.49 15.21 -13.15
N LYS A 99 9.33 14.58 -13.94
CA LYS A 99 9.02 13.25 -14.54
C LYS A 99 8.89 12.20 -13.45
N LYS A 100 9.80 12.21 -12.48
CA LYS A 100 9.78 11.29 -11.34
C LYS A 100 8.50 11.48 -10.52
N GLU A 101 8.10 12.74 -10.30
CA GLU A 101 6.86 13.07 -9.59
C GLU A 101 5.64 12.45 -10.27
N SER A 102 5.56 12.55 -11.59
CA SER A 102 4.47 11.97 -12.36
C SER A 102 4.38 10.46 -12.16
N MET A 103 5.52 9.77 -12.21
CA MET A 103 5.59 8.32 -11.98
C MET A 103 5.21 7.96 -10.55
N LEU A 104 5.73 8.71 -9.57
CA LEU A 104 5.43 8.49 -8.16
C LEU A 104 3.97 8.75 -7.84
N LEU A 105 3.37 9.75 -8.49
CA LEU A 105 1.94 10.03 -8.32
C LEU A 105 1.09 8.85 -8.76
N GLN A 106 1.40 8.26 -9.91
CA GLN A 106 0.69 7.07 -10.40
C GLN A 106 0.86 5.90 -9.44
N THR A 107 2.07 5.66 -8.97
CA THR A 107 2.37 4.60 -8.01
C THR A 107 1.63 4.82 -6.70
N TYR A 108 1.61 6.05 -6.21
CA TYR A 108 0.90 6.39 -4.98
C TYR A 108 -0.61 6.21 -5.12
N GLU A 109 -1.19 6.66 -6.23
CA GLU A 109 -2.64 6.50 -6.46
C GLU A 109 -3.03 5.02 -6.49
N LEU A 110 -2.20 4.18 -7.10
CA LEU A 110 -2.43 2.74 -7.11
C LEU A 110 -2.33 2.15 -5.70
N ALA A 111 -1.29 2.52 -4.95
CA ALA A 111 -1.08 2.06 -3.58
C ALA A 111 -2.23 2.50 -2.67
N LYS A 112 -2.69 3.74 -2.83
CA LYS A 112 -3.83 4.29 -2.09
C LYS A 112 -5.11 3.53 -2.40
N ALA A 113 -5.37 3.23 -3.67
CA ALA A 113 -6.54 2.45 -4.08
C ALA A 113 -6.50 1.05 -3.48
N ASN A 114 -5.34 0.41 -3.49
CA ASN A 114 -5.16 -0.92 -2.90
C ASN A 114 -5.40 -0.89 -1.38
N ALA A 115 -4.90 0.13 -0.70
CA ALA A 115 -5.09 0.29 0.74
C ALA A 115 -6.57 0.51 1.08
N GLN A 116 -7.28 1.30 0.29
CA GLN A 116 -8.71 1.54 0.49
C GLN A 116 -9.53 0.26 0.29
N LYS A 117 -9.21 -0.52 -0.75
CA LYS A 117 -9.86 -1.81 -0.99
C LYS A 117 -9.63 -2.76 0.18
N CYS A 118 -8.41 -2.80 0.68
CA CYS A 118 -8.04 -3.66 1.79
C CYS A 118 -8.81 -3.29 3.06
N LYS A 119 -8.90 -2.01 3.40
CA LYS A 119 -9.68 -1.52 4.53
C LYS A 119 -11.15 -1.87 4.39
N LYS A 120 -11.72 -1.65 3.21
CA LYS A 120 -13.11 -1.94 2.93
C LYS A 120 -13.43 -3.41 3.10
N CYS A 121 -12.55 -4.28 2.64
CA CYS A 121 -12.71 -5.73 2.78
C CYS A 121 -12.62 -6.18 4.23
N MET A 122 -11.77 -5.54 5.03
CA MET A 122 -11.57 -5.90 6.45
C MET A 122 -12.71 -5.41 7.34
N ILE A 123 -13.29 -4.25 7.04
CA ILE A 123 -14.33 -3.64 7.87
C ILE A 123 -15.71 -4.24 7.59
N ASN A 124 -15.98 -4.57 6.35
CA ASN A 124 -17.26 -5.17 5.96
C ASN A 124 -17.20 -6.71 6.13
#